data_1a28cd94db776c3f0447efd9b7f7ab4d
#
_entry.id   1a28cd94db776c3f0447efd9b7f7ab4d
#
_cell.length_a   1.000
_cell.length_b   1.000
_cell.length_c   1.000
_cell.angle_alpha   90.00
_cell.angle_beta   90.00
_cell.angle_gamma   90.00
#
_symmetry.space_group_name_H-M   'P 1'
#
loop_
_entity.id
_entity.type
_entity.pdbx_description
1 polymer ?
#
loop_
_entity_poly.entity_id
_entity_poly.type
_entity_poly.pdbx_seq_one_letter_code
_entity_poly.pdbx_strand_id
1 'polypeptide(L)'
;MAIIKRKVSPRQKMINLMYVVLMAMLALNISTEVLNGFSIVEESLNRTTGNSSMENKAIFDELEQMMQKNPEKVKAWFAMASTVRNMSDSLFNYAQQLKIDIVKEADGQDGDPLNIRNKENLEAAGIVMLAPGTGQGHKLFDAINSYRERILRFVTDPLQKKIIASNLSTVVPHHSLNKNWEEYMFENMPTSAAVTLLSKLQSDIRYAEGEVLHTLVANVGLKDLRVNKLQAFVVPSQTRLYPGETLTAQMLMGAVDSTQQPQVYVNGQLIRGNKITLRAGAPGKHTITGYMLIKDLAGNVIRRNFKQDYWVTGGPQPKEYISPQGMQKVPPFDGMATIAADLMNVLYAGFDNPITISIPNTSQSDVQATMSGGSLVSRGGGH
;
A
#
# COMPACT_ATOMS: atom_id res chain seq x y z
N MET A 1 -28.90 38.53 -63.26
CA MET A 1 -29.39 39.56 -62.33
C MET A 1 -28.16 40.07 -61.56
N ALA A 2 -27.66 41.31 -61.87
CA ALA A 2 -26.50 41.89 -61.21
C ALA A 2 -26.94 42.45 -59.87
N ILE A 3 -26.39 41.90 -58.77
CA ILE A 3 -26.63 42.39 -57.40
C ILE A 3 -25.82 43.73 -57.27
N ILE A 4 -26.52 44.85 -57.34
CA ILE A 4 -25.91 46.17 -57.11
C ILE A 4 -25.55 46.27 -55.60
N LYS A 5 -24.29 46.06 -55.25
CA LYS A 5 -23.73 46.35 -53.91
C LYS A 5 -23.90 47.86 -53.58
N ARG A 6 -24.97 48.29 -52.94
CA ARG A 6 -25.08 49.65 -52.40
C ARG A 6 -23.90 49.93 -51.45
N LYS A 7 -23.17 51.05 -51.74
CA LYS A 7 -22.14 51.56 -50.81
C LYS A 7 -22.77 51.86 -49.46
N VAL A 8 -22.31 51.18 -48.44
CA VAL A 8 -22.78 51.40 -47.03
C VAL A 8 -22.42 52.83 -46.64
N SER A 9 -23.40 53.58 -46.13
CA SER A 9 -23.17 54.97 -45.69
C SER A 9 -22.16 55.06 -44.54
N PRO A 10 -21.41 56.15 -44.40
CA PRO A 10 -20.47 56.35 -43.30
C PRO A 10 -21.10 56.06 -41.93
N ARG A 11 -22.34 56.50 -41.71
CA ARG A 11 -23.12 56.25 -40.49
C ARG A 11 -23.36 54.76 -40.25
N GLN A 12 -23.67 54.00 -41.30
CA GLN A 12 -23.87 52.56 -41.17
C GLN A 12 -22.57 51.80 -40.88
N LYS A 13 -21.46 52.28 -41.44
CA LYS A 13 -20.12 51.71 -41.12
C LYS A 13 -19.76 51.95 -39.66
N MET A 14 -20.03 53.12 -39.09
CA MET A 14 -19.83 53.41 -37.67
C MET A 14 -20.70 52.53 -36.77
N ILE A 15 -21.96 52.33 -37.14
CA ILE A 15 -22.88 51.45 -36.39
C ILE A 15 -22.38 50.00 -36.46
N ASN A 16 -21.99 49.52 -37.65
CA ASN A 16 -21.46 48.15 -37.79
C ASN A 16 -20.16 47.96 -37.00
N LEU A 17 -19.24 48.98 -37.00
CA LEU A 17 -18.04 48.97 -36.18
C LEU A 17 -18.36 48.87 -34.70
N MET A 18 -19.33 49.68 -34.23
CA MET A 18 -19.81 49.69 -32.85
C MET A 18 -20.39 48.30 -32.45
N TYR A 19 -21.20 47.67 -33.34
CA TYR A 19 -21.68 46.32 -33.14
C TYR A 19 -20.59 45.28 -33.08
N VAL A 20 -19.56 45.37 -33.96
CA VAL A 20 -18.42 44.48 -33.94
C VAL A 20 -17.64 44.60 -32.64
N VAL A 21 -17.42 45.83 -32.16
CA VAL A 21 -16.71 46.10 -30.88
C VAL A 21 -17.56 45.58 -29.72
N LEU A 22 -18.87 45.86 -29.71
CA LEU A 22 -19.77 45.32 -28.67
C LEU A 22 -19.82 43.78 -28.66
N MET A 23 -19.92 43.14 -29.84
CA MET A 23 -19.90 41.69 -29.95
C MET A 23 -18.53 41.11 -29.53
N ALA A 24 -17.43 41.79 -29.84
CA ALA A 24 -16.11 41.40 -29.37
C ALA A 24 -16.00 41.48 -27.83
N MET A 25 -16.50 42.56 -27.23
CA MET A 25 -16.53 42.71 -25.78
C MET A 25 -17.40 41.63 -25.11
N LEU A 26 -18.59 41.31 -25.69
CA LEU A 26 -19.43 40.25 -25.19
C LEU A 26 -18.82 38.83 -25.36
N ALA A 27 -18.10 38.61 -26.45
CA ALA A 27 -17.41 37.33 -26.72
C ALA A 27 -16.16 37.08 -25.83
N LEU A 28 -15.59 38.18 -25.27
CA LEU A 28 -14.43 38.10 -24.36
C LEU A 28 -14.87 37.92 -22.90
N ASN A 29 -16.12 38.18 -22.54
CA ASN A 29 -16.58 38.01 -21.18
C ASN A 29 -16.84 36.53 -20.86
N ILE A 30 -16.12 36.02 -19.90
CA ILE A 30 -16.37 34.69 -19.34
C ILE A 30 -17.64 34.75 -18.52
N SER A 31 -18.54 33.76 -18.70
CA SER A 31 -19.79 33.70 -17.95
C SER A 31 -19.52 33.63 -16.45
N THR A 32 -20.30 34.41 -15.68
CA THR A 32 -20.23 34.39 -14.20
C THR A 32 -20.51 33.00 -13.62
N GLU A 33 -21.34 32.19 -14.29
CA GLU A 33 -21.62 30.82 -13.89
C GLU A 33 -20.37 29.93 -13.96
N VAL A 34 -19.57 30.10 -15.00
CA VAL A 34 -18.29 29.36 -15.14
C VAL A 34 -17.31 29.78 -14.03
N LEU A 35 -17.20 31.09 -13.75
CA LEU A 35 -16.34 31.58 -12.68
C LEU A 35 -16.79 31.11 -11.30
N ASN A 36 -18.10 31.03 -11.06
CA ASN A 36 -18.66 30.46 -9.85
C ASN A 36 -18.39 28.95 -9.78
N GLY A 37 -18.40 28.23 -10.91
CA GLY A 37 -18.00 26.84 -11.00
C GLY A 37 -16.57 26.62 -10.48
N PHE A 38 -15.61 27.46 -10.91
CA PHE A 38 -14.23 27.41 -10.38
C PHE A 38 -14.18 27.67 -8.87
N SER A 39 -15.00 28.61 -8.34
CA SER A 39 -15.03 28.89 -6.90
C SER A 39 -15.54 27.68 -6.10
N ILE A 40 -16.54 26.94 -6.60
CA ILE A 40 -17.04 25.71 -5.97
C ILE A 40 -15.99 24.60 -5.99
N VAL A 41 -15.28 24.43 -7.11
CA VAL A 41 -14.18 23.46 -7.22
C VAL A 41 -13.04 23.84 -6.27
N GLU A 42 -12.69 25.13 -6.20
CA GLU A 42 -11.67 25.65 -5.27
C GLU A 42 -12.01 25.35 -3.81
N GLU A 43 -13.24 25.61 -3.38
CA GLU A 43 -13.69 25.29 -2.02
C GLU A 43 -13.59 23.78 -1.74
N SER A 44 -13.99 22.93 -2.70
CA SER A 44 -13.90 21.50 -2.58
C SER A 44 -12.46 21.01 -2.47
N LEU A 45 -11.55 21.56 -3.29
CA LEU A 45 -10.13 21.25 -3.24
C LEU A 45 -9.50 21.68 -1.92
N ASN A 46 -9.81 22.87 -1.43
CA ASN A 46 -9.31 23.38 -0.15
C ASN A 46 -9.75 22.48 1.02
N ARG A 47 -11.01 22.03 1.01
CA ARG A 47 -11.53 21.09 2.02
C ARG A 47 -10.83 19.74 1.93
N THR A 48 -10.66 19.18 0.73
CA THR A 48 -9.96 17.90 0.52
C THR A 48 -8.50 18.01 0.97
N THR A 49 -7.81 19.07 0.57
CA THR A 49 -6.42 19.34 0.94
C THR A 49 -6.26 19.51 2.45
N GLY A 50 -7.21 20.18 3.11
CA GLY A 50 -7.25 20.31 4.56
C GLY A 50 -7.38 18.95 5.27
N ASN A 51 -8.30 18.10 4.81
CA ASN A 51 -8.48 16.76 5.34
C ASN A 51 -7.22 15.91 5.16
N SER A 52 -6.64 15.91 3.96
CA SER A 52 -5.39 15.18 3.69
C SER A 52 -4.22 15.71 4.53
N SER A 53 -4.14 17.02 4.77
CA SER A 53 -3.12 17.61 5.65
C SER A 53 -3.28 17.16 7.11
N MET A 54 -4.52 17.05 7.61
CA MET A 54 -4.79 16.52 8.95
C MET A 54 -4.44 15.04 9.07
N GLU A 55 -4.80 14.25 8.06
CA GLU A 55 -4.44 12.82 7.99
C GLU A 55 -2.93 12.63 7.96
N ASN A 56 -2.22 13.32 7.06
CA ASN A 56 -0.76 13.26 6.95
C ASN A 56 -0.07 13.64 8.27
N LYS A 57 -0.61 14.66 8.96
CA LYS A 57 -0.12 15.04 10.28
C LYS A 57 -0.31 13.92 11.31
N ALA A 58 -1.49 13.31 11.35
CA ALA A 58 -1.77 12.21 12.28
C ALA A 58 -0.83 11.02 12.05
N ILE A 59 -0.56 10.65 10.79
CA ILE A 59 0.39 9.60 10.43
C ILE A 59 1.82 9.96 10.84
N PHE A 60 2.21 11.21 10.65
CA PHE A 60 3.54 11.67 11.05
C PHE A 60 3.69 11.68 12.58
N ASP A 61 2.67 12.13 13.31
CA ASP A 61 2.65 12.14 14.77
C ASP A 61 2.70 10.69 15.34
N GLU A 62 2.04 9.72 14.67
CA GLU A 62 2.15 8.29 15.00
C GLU A 62 3.59 7.80 14.84
N LEU A 63 4.23 8.14 13.72
CA LEU A 63 5.63 7.76 13.47
C LEU A 63 6.59 8.40 14.50
N GLU A 64 6.31 9.63 14.94
CA GLU A 64 7.06 10.31 16.01
C GLU A 64 6.91 9.58 17.35
N GLN A 65 5.70 9.15 17.72
CA GLN A 65 5.46 8.35 18.91
C GLN A 65 6.19 6.99 18.84
N MET A 66 6.19 6.34 17.67
CA MET A 66 6.97 5.11 17.46
C MET A 66 8.47 5.37 17.61
N MET A 67 8.97 6.52 17.14
CA MET A 67 10.37 6.94 17.30
C MET A 67 10.75 7.13 18.76
N GLN A 68 9.87 7.72 19.58
CA GLN A 68 10.10 7.88 21.03
C GLN A 68 10.15 6.55 21.77
N LYS A 69 9.30 5.57 21.36
CA LYS A 69 9.26 4.24 21.99
C LYS A 69 10.43 3.34 21.58
N ASN A 70 10.90 3.44 20.33
CA ASN A 70 11.93 2.57 19.78
C ASN A 70 12.84 3.28 18.77
N PRO A 71 13.74 4.17 19.23
CA PRO A 71 14.58 5.02 18.36
C PRO A 71 15.43 4.22 17.37
N GLU A 72 16.07 3.14 17.82
CA GLU A 72 16.97 2.31 17.00
C GLU A 72 16.30 1.77 15.74
N LYS A 73 15.02 1.42 15.84
CA LYS A 73 14.27 0.83 14.73
C LYS A 73 13.64 1.87 13.81
N VAL A 74 13.18 2.98 14.37
CA VAL A 74 12.33 3.94 13.66
C VAL A 74 13.12 5.09 13.05
N LYS A 75 14.33 5.40 13.56
CA LYS A 75 15.16 6.55 13.17
C LYS A 75 15.29 6.76 11.65
N ALA A 76 15.59 5.70 10.91
CA ALA A 76 15.76 5.79 9.46
C ALA A 76 14.45 6.16 8.74
N TRP A 77 13.33 5.56 9.16
CA TRP A 77 12.01 5.82 8.60
C TRP A 77 11.48 7.20 8.94
N PHE A 78 11.71 7.64 10.19
CA PHE A 78 11.37 8.99 10.65
C PHE A 78 12.16 10.06 9.90
N ALA A 79 13.46 9.84 9.65
CA ALA A 79 14.28 10.75 8.84
C ALA A 79 13.77 10.86 7.39
N MET A 80 13.32 9.74 6.78
CA MET A 80 12.69 9.73 5.46
C MET A 80 11.36 10.50 5.47
N ALA A 81 10.50 10.24 6.46
CA ALA A 81 9.22 10.93 6.62
C ALA A 81 9.40 12.43 6.81
N SER A 82 10.36 12.86 7.64
CA SER A 82 10.71 14.26 7.83
C SER A 82 11.18 14.92 6.53
N THR A 83 11.99 14.21 5.73
CA THR A 83 12.44 14.70 4.43
C THR A 83 11.26 14.87 3.47
N VAL A 84 10.37 13.89 3.40
CA VAL A 84 9.16 13.94 2.57
C VAL A 84 8.27 15.10 2.98
N ARG A 85 7.98 15.26 4.26
CA ARG A 85 7.17 16.35 4.80
C ARG A 85 7.76 17.72 4.45
N ASN A 86 9.06 17.93 4.72
CA ASN A 86 9.71 19.21 4.48
C ASN A 86 9.70 19.61 2.98
N MET A 87 9.94 18.65 2.07
CA MET A 87 9.89 18.98 0.64
C MET A 87 8.44 19.21 0.15
N SER A 88 7.45 18.50 0.71
CA SER A 88 6.03 18.73 0.42
C SER A 88 5.57 20.09 0.93
N ASP A 89 5.91 20.46 2.16
CA ASP A 89 5.58 21.76 2.73
C ASP A 89 6.24 22.90 1.96
N SER A 90 7.47 22.72 1.49
CA SER A 90 8.17 23.73 0.69
C SER A 90 7.43 24.03 -0.62
N LEU A 91 7.05 23.01 -1.40
CA LEU A 91 6.31 23.20 -2.66
C LEU A 91 4.87 23.67 -2.42
N PHE A 92 4.22 23.15 -1.38
CA PHE A 92 2.88 23.56 -0.97
C PHE A 92 2.82 25.06 -0.64
N ASN A 93 3.74 25.52 0.20
CA ASN A 93 3.83 26.93 0.60
C ASN A 93 4.21 27.83 -0.58
N TYR A 94 5.06 27.36 -1.49
CA TYR A 94 5.38 28.08 -2.71
C TYR A 94 4.13 28.25 -3.59
N ALA A 95 3.36 27.20 -3.81
CA ALA A 95 2.08 27.29 -4.53
C ALA A 95 1.08 28.24 -3.82
N GLN A 96 1.05 28.22 -2.48
CA GLN A 96 0.21 29.16 -1.71
C GLN A 96 0.64 30.62 -1.91
N GLN A 97 1.94 30.89 -1.91
CA GLN A 97 2.44 32.24 -2.16
C GLN A 97 2.07 32.72 -3.56
N LEU A 98 2.17 31.85 -4.58
CA LEU A 98 1.75 32.21 -5.94
C LEU A 98 0.26 32.51 -6.04
N LYS A 99 -0.59 31.78 -5.32
CA LYS A 99 -2.03 32.11 -5.22
C LYS A 99 -2.24 33.52 -4.65
N ILE A 100 -1.53 33.85 -3.57
CA ILE A 100 -1.61 35.18 -2.95
C ILE A 100 -1.12 36.26 -3.94
N ASP A 101 -0.01 36.03 -4.61
CA ASP A 101 0.56 37.00 -5.55
C ASP A 101 -0.37 37.25 -6.75
N ILE A 102 -0.97 36.19 -7.33
CA ILE A 102 -1.94 36.32 -8.43
C ILE A 102 -3.18 37.09 -7.98
N VAL A 103 -3.71 36.81 -6.78
CA VAL A 103 -4.91 37.50 -6.28
C VAL A 103 -4.60 38.94 -5.92
N LYS A 104 -3.43 39.25 -5.38
CA LYS A 104 -2.99 40.64 -5.16
C LYS A 104 -2.81 41.41 -6.46
N GLU A 105 -2.36 40.79 -7.52
CA GLU A 105 -2.28 41.42 -8.83
C GLU A 105 -3.67 41.74 -9.42
N ALA A 106 -4.67 40.84 -9.16
CA ALA A 106 -6.03 41.01 -9.65
C ALA A 106 -6.85 42.01 -8.81
N ASP A 107 -6.75 41.93 -7.48
CA ASP A 107 -7.64 42.61 -6.53
C ASP A 107 -6.99 43.79 -5.78
N GLY A 108 -5.66 43.95 -5.89
CA GLY A 108 -4.84 44.89 -5.13
C GLY A 108 -4.21 44.26 -3.89
N GLN A 109 -3.43 45.06 -3.14
CA GLN A 109 -2.60 44.59 -2.03
C GLN A 109 -3.35 43.87 -0.90
N ASP A 110 -4.63 44.10 -0.76
CA ASP A 110 -5.56 43.50 0.19
C ASP A 110 -6.30 42.28 -0.36
N GLY A 111 -5.88 41.78 -1.54
CA GLY A 111 -6.46 40.60 -2.19
C GLY A 111 -6.32 39.33 -1.33
N ASP A 112 -7.43 38.60 -1.17
CA ASP A 112 -7.52 37.35 -0.41
C ASP A 112 -7.88 36.18 -1.33
N PRO A 113 -7.02 35.14 -1.44
CA PRO A 113 -7.32 33.94 -2.23
C PRO A 113 -8.61 33.21 -1.85
N LEU A 114 -9.11 33.39 -0.62
CA LEU A 114 -10.38 32.81 -0.19
C LEU A 114 -11.59 33.62 -0.63
N ASN A 115 -11.38 34.90 -1.00
CA ASN A 115 -12.49 35.81 -1.40
C ASN A 115 -12.06 36.70 -2.57
N ILE A 116 -11.86 36.10 -3.73
CA ILE A 116 -11.44 36.78 -4.95
C ILE A 116 -12.56 37.69 -5.44
N ARG A 117 -12.27 38.99 -5.58
CA ARG A 117 -13.21 40.00 -6.08
C ARG A 117 -13.24 40.02 -7.62
N ASN A 118 -12.07 40.07 -8.27
CA ASN A 118 -11.93 40.14 -9.72
C ASN A 118 -11.60 38.77 -10.32
N LYS A 119 -12.57 37.86 -10.28
CA LYS A 119 -12.45 36.44 -10.71
C LYS A 119 -12.16 36.32 -12.20
N GLU A 120 -12.60 37.28 -13.01
CA GLU A 120 -12.55 37.29 -14.48
C GLU A 120 -11.25 37.89 -15.04
N ASN A 121 -10.37 38.46 -14.21
CA ASN A 121 -9.13 39.07 -14.67
C ASN A 121 -8.24 38.04 -15.38
N LEU A 122 -7.96 38.27 -16.66
CA LEU A 122 -7.17 37.36 -17.52
C LEU A 122 -5.67 37.67 -17.52
N GLU A 123 -5.27 38.81 -16.95
CA GLU A 123 -3.89 39.33 -17.04
C GLU A 123 -3.09 38.95 -15.77
N ALA A 124 -3.72 38.95 -14.59
CA ALA A 124 -3.04 38.80 -13.32
C ALA A 124 -2.18 37.52 -13.24
N ALA A 125 -2.73 36.39 -13.67
CA ALA A 125 -1.98 35.14 -13.71
C ALA A 125 -0.76 35.22 -14.68
N GLY A 126 -0.96 35.81 -15.86
CA GLY A 126 0.10 36.02 -16.83
C GLY A 126 1.23 36.95 -16.32
N ILE A 127 0.88 38.05 -15.64
CA ILE A 127 1.84 39.00 -15.07
C ILE A 127 2.71 38.31 -14.02
N VAL A 128 2.13 37.55 -13.08
CA VAL A 128 2.87 36.88 -12.01
C VAL A 128 3.71 35.71 -12.55
N MET A 129 3.15 34.94 -13.48
CA MET A 129 3.75 33.68 -13.89
C MET A 129 4.68 33.82 -15.12
N LEU A 130 4.36 34.72 -16.07
CA LEU A 130 5.02 34.76 -17.38
C LEU A 130 5.80 36.02 -17.63
N ALA A 131 5.85 37.02 -16.71
CA ALA A 131 6.56 38.28 -16.91
C ALA A 131 8.06 38.04 -17.24
N PRO A 132 8.62 38.69 -18.24
CA PRO A 132 10.01 38.53 -18.62
C PRO A 132 10.96 38.83 -17.46
N GLY A 133 11.81 37.91 -17.10
CA GLY A 133 12.83 38.02 -16.05
C GLY A 133 12.33 37.89 -14.60
N THR A 134 11.04 38.13 -14.32
CA THR A 134 10.45 38.06 -12.96
C THR A 134 9.43 36.98 -12.81
N GLY A 135 8.88 36.43 -13.90
CA GLY A 135 7.86 35.40 -13.91
C GLY A 135 8.21 34.14 -13.11
N GLN A 136 7.24 33.64 -12.37
CA GLN A 136 7.45 32.51 -11.47
C GLN A 136 7.12 31.17 -12.13
N GLY A 137 6.55 31.15 -13.34
CA GLY A 137 6.06 29.94 -14.01
C GLY A 137 7.15 28.90 -14.22
N HIS A 138 8.31 29.29 -14.74
CA HIS A 138 9.42 28.36 -14.96
C HIS A 138 10.00 27.81 -13.64
N LYS A 139 10.08 28.65 -12.60
CA LYS A 139 10.50 28.19 -11.27
C LYS A 139 9.52 27.18 -10.68
N LEU A 140 8.21 27.38 -10.90
CA LEU A 140 7.19 26.42 -10.47
C LEU A 140 7.30 25.10 -11.25
N PHE A 141 7.52 25.17 -12.56
CA PHE A 141 7.77 24.01 -13.41
C PHE A 141 8.95 23.17 -12.89
N ASP A 142 10.08 23.81 -12.61
CA ASP A 142 11.28 23.15 -12.09
C ASP A 142 11.04 22.56 -10.69
N ALA A 143 10.33 23.31 -9.84
CA ALA A 143 9.99 22.86 -8.48
C ALA A 143 9.08 21.61 -8.49
N ILE A 144 8.05 21.57 -9.36
CA ILE A 144 7.18 20.39 -9.53
C ILE A 144 7.98 19.19 -10.03
N ASN A 145 8.82 19.36 -11.06
CA ASN A 145 9.62 18.27 -11.61
C ASN A 145 10.63 17.73 -10.59
N SER A 146 11.33 18.62 -9.88
CA SER A 146 12.26 18.23 -8.81
C SER A 146 11.57 17.52 -7.67
N TYR A 147 10.39 17.99 -7.24
CA TYR A 147 9.57 17.33 -6.24
C TYR A 147 9.12 15.96 -6.71
N ARG A 148 8.58 15.85 -7.93
CA ARG A 148 8.13 14.58 -8.53
C ARG A 148 9.25 13.55 -8.57
N GLU A 149 10.43 13.91 -9.06
CA GLU A 149 11.59 13.00 -9.11
C GLU A 149 12.01 12.53 -7.72
N ARG A 150 12.01 13.41 -6.74
CA ARG A 150 12.40 13.09 -5.37
C ARG A 150 11.37 12.22 -4.66
N ILE A 151 10.08 12.55 -4.74
CA ILE A 151 9.02 11.81 -4.05
C ILE A 151 8.90 10.39 -4.59
N LEU A 152 9.06 10.18 -5.91
CA LEU A 152 8.98 8.87 -6.55
C LEU A 152 10.09 7.89 -6.11
N ARG A 153 11.18 8.39 -5.51
CA ARG A 153 12.23 7.52 -4.93
C ARG A 153 11.77 6.82 -3.66
N PHE A 154 10.82 7.40 -2.94
CA PHE A 154 10.27 6.84 -1.71
C PHE A 154 9.09 5.86 -1.96
N VAL A 155 8.51 5.88 -3.15
CA VAL A 155 7.39 5.00 -3.53
C VAL A 155 7.93 3.69 -4.08
N THR A 156 7.49 2.56 -3.54
CA THR A 156 7.92 1.22 -3.97
C THR A 156 6.92 0.57 -4.93
N ASP A 157 5.63 0.82 -4.76
CA ASP A 157 4.58 0.26 -5.61
C ASP A 157 4.57 0.89 -7.01
N PRO A 158 4.67 0.09 -8.11
CA PRO A 158 4.67 0.60 -9.49
C PRO A 158 3.37 1.32 -9.86
N LEU A 159 2.22 0.89 -9.35
CA LEU A 159 0.93 1.53 -9.62
C LEU A 159 0.87 2.92 -8.99
N GLN A 160 1.26 3.03 -7.72
CA GLN A 160 1.33 4.31 -7.00
C GLN A 160 2.32 5.27 -7.66
N LYS A 161 3.49 4.77 -8.09
CA LYS A 161 4.43 5.57 -8.88
C LYS A 161 3.78 6.19 -10.10
N LYS A 162 3.02 5.41 -10.86
CA LYS A 162 2.35 5.87 -12.07
C LYS A 162 1.29 6.92 -11.76
N ILE A 163 0.50 6.74 -10.70
CA ILE A 163 -0.54 7.68 -10.27
C ILE A 163 0.09 9.03 -9.86
N ILE A 164 1.07 9.01 -8.96
CA ILE A 164 1.75 10.22 -8.48
C ILE A 164 2.46 10.93 -9.64
N ALA A 165 3.15 10.19 -10.51
CA ALA A 165 3.80 10.78 -11.68
C ALA A 165 2.81 11.42 -12.66
N SER A 166 1.61 10.86 -12.81
CA SER A 166 0.53 11.42 -13.63
C SER A 166 -0.06 12.69 -13.02
N ASN A 167 -0.34 12.68 -11.71
CA ASN A 167 -0.91 13.84 -11.00
C ASN A 167 0.02 15.05 -11.02
N LEU A 168 1.32 14.83 -10.90
CA LEU A 168 2.37 15.86 -10.92
C LEU A 168 2.99 16.05 -12.32
N SER A 169 2.28 15.65 -13.38
CA SER A 169 2.78 15.77 -14.74
C SER A 169 2.79 17.23 -15.22
N THR A 170 3.90 17.64 -15.79
CA THR A 170 4.09 18.94 -16.47
C THR A 170 4.13 18.78 -18.00
N VAL A 171 3.64 17.66 -18.50
CA VAL A 171 3.59 17.40 -19.95
C VAL A 171 2.43 18.17 -20.57
N VAL A 172 2.73 18.96 -21.58
CA VAL A 172 1.76 19.73 -22.36
C VAL A 172 1.13 18.84 -23.44
N PRO A 173 -0.20 18.86 -23.62
CA PRO A 173 -0.85 18.08 -24.70
C PRO A 173 -0.38 18.52 -26.09
N HIS A 174 -0.29 17.56 -27.03
CA HIS A 174 0.20 17.79 -28.40
C HIS A 174 -0.57 18.84 -29.24
N HIS A 175 -1.71 19.33 -28.76
CA HIS A 175 -2.55 20.34 -29.45
C HIS A 175 -2.29 21.78 -29.00
N SER A 176 -1.28 22.02 -28.18
CA SER A 176 -1.04 23.29 -27.47
C SER A 176 -0.27 24.35 -28.26
N LEU A 177 -0.33 24.38 -29.58
CA LEU A 177 0.22 25.46 -30.43
C LEU A 177 1.69 25.85 -30.09
N ASN A 178 2.54 24.89 -29.77
CA ASN A 178 3.95 25.09 -29.36
C ASN A 178 4.16 25.95 -28.09
N LYS A 179 3.16 25.99 -27.19
CA LYS A 179 3.32 26.69 -25.91
C LYS A 179 4.14 25.88 -24.92
N ASN A 180 4.93 26.56 -24.10
CA ASN A 180 5.58 25.99 -22.93
C ASN A 180 4.51 25.63 -21.90
N TRP A 181 4.88 24.84 -20.85
CA TRP A 181 3.95 24.41 -19.82
C TRP A 181 3.32 25.60 -19.06
N GLU A 182 4.16 26.58 -18.69
CA GLU A 182 3.73 27.78 -17.98
C GLU A 182 2.80 28.65 -18.83
N GLU A 183 3.07 28.81 -20.13
CA GLU A 183 2.19 29.51 -21.06
C GLU A 183 0.86 28.77 -21.23
N TYR A 184 0.91 27.43 -21.38
CA TYR A 184 -0.30 26.62 -21.49
C TYR A 184 -1.18 26.74 -20.25
N MET A 185 -0.60 26.82 -19.05
CA MET A 185 -1.33 26.82 -17.78
C MET A 185 -1.83 28.22 -17.37
N PHE A 186 -1.12 29.31 -17.72
CA PHE A 186 -1.39 30.62 -17.12
C PHE A 186 -1.61 31.77 -18.13
N GLU A 187 -1.39 31.55 -19.43
CA GLU A 187 -1.63 32.60 -20.43
C GLU A 187 -3.14 32.79 -20.66
N ASN A 188 -3.62 34.05 -20.50
CA ASN A 188 -5.02 34.41 -20.62
C ASN A 188 -5.98 33.55 -19.74
N MET A 189 -5.49 33.17 -18.56
CA MET A 189 -6.25 32.37 -17.60
C MET A 189 -6.96 33.28 -16.59
N PRO A 190 -8.27 33.12 -16.36
CA PRO A 190 -8.98 33.85 -15.31
C PRO A 190 -8.36 33.63 -13.94
N THR A 191 -8.31 34.67 -13.11
CA THR A 191 -7.76 34.59 -11.74
C THR A 191 -8.34 33.39 -10.95
N SER A 192 -9.66 33.19 -11.00
CA SER A 192 -10.32 32.08 -10.31
C SER A 192 -9.83 30.71 -10.80
N ALA A 193 -9.62 30.55 -12.12
CA ALA A 193 -9.13 29.30 -12.70
C ALA A 193 -7.65 29.06 -12.34
N ALA A 194 -6.81 30.09 -12.40
CA ALA A 194 -5.40 30.00 -12.02
C ALA A 194 -5.22 29.58 -10.53
N VAL A 195 -6.02 30.17 -9.64
CA VAL A 195 -6.04 29.81 -8.21
C VAL A 195 -6.49 28.36 -8.04
N THR A 196 -7.54 27.93 -8.74
CA THR A 196 -8.02 26.54 -8.71
C THR A 196 -6.97 25.53 -9.18
N LEU A 197 -6.19 25.87 -10.23
CA LEU A 197 -5.09 25.01 -10.69
C LEU A 197 -3.98 24.87 -9.64
N LEU A 198 -3.63 25.96 -8.95
CA LEU A 198 -2.64 25.91 -7.87
C LEU A 198 -3.17 25.12 -6.65
N SER A 199 -4.47 25.19 -6.35
CA SER A 199 -5.10 24.39 -5.28
C SER A 199 -5.16 22.91 -5.64
N LYS A 200 -5.38 22.61 -6.93
CA LYS A 200 -5.25 21.23 -7.41
C LYS A 200 -3.84 20.70 -7.20
N LEU A 201 -2.81 21.47 -7.52
CA LEU A 201 -1.41 21.11 -7.25
C LEU A 201 -1.17 20.88 -5.75
N GLN A 202 -1.69 21.75 -4.89
CA GLN A 202 -1.58 21.57 -3.43
C GLN A 202 -2.23 20.28 -2.96
N SER A 203 -3.38 19.91 -3.51
CA SER A 203 -4.05 18.63 -3.24
C SER A 203 -3.21 17.42 -3.68
N ASP A 204 -2.61 17.50 -4.86
CA ASP A 204 -1.76 16.43 -5.38
C ASP A 204 -0.48 16.22 -4.54
N ILE A 205 0.09 17.32 -4.03
CA ILE A 205 1.26 17.27 -3.14
C ILE A 205 0.88 16.54 -1.84
N ARG A 206 -0.28 16.89 -1.22
CA ARG A 206 -0.72 16.24 0.02
C ARG A 206 -1.08 14.77 -0.18
N TYR A 207 -1.67 14.44 -1.32
CA TYR A 207 -1.91 13.05 -1.71
C TYR A 207 -0.59 12.26 -1.83
N ALA A 208 0.39 12.79 -2.57
CA ALA A 208 1.68 12.13 -2.75
C ALA A 208 2.45 11.96 -1.42
N GLU A 209 2.40 12.96 -0.55
CA GLU A 209 2.96 12.90 0.80
C GLU A 209 2.30 11.79 1.62
N GLY A 210 0.97 11.74 1.66
CA GLY A 210 0.20 10.75 2.41
C GLY A 210 0.53 9.32 2.00
N GLU A 211 0.58 9.03 0.71
CA GLU A 211 0.92 7.70 0.18
C GLU A 211 2.30 7.23 0.64
N VAL A 212 3.28 8.14 0.65
CA VAL A 212 4.62 7.81 1.14
C VAL A 212 4.60 7.60 2.66
N LEU A 213 3.97 8.48 3.43
CA LEU A 213 3.89 8.35 4.89
C LEU A 213 3.21 7.04 5.31
N HIS A 214 2.09 6.67 4.70
CA HIS A 214 1.43 5.37 4.91
C HIS A 214 2.38 4.19 4.65
N THR A 215 3.12 4.24 3.56
CA THR A 215 4.10 3.20 3.22
C THR A 215 5.22 3.11 4.25
N LEU A 216 5.71 4.25 4.75
CA LEU A 216 6.77 4.29 5.76
C LEU A 216 6.30 3.71 7.10
N VAL A 217 5.11 4.08 7.58
CA VAL A 217 4.52 3.53 8.82
C VAL A 217 4.27 2.03 8.70
N ALA A 218 3.69 1.57 7.59
CA ALA A 218 3.47 0.15 7.33
C ALA A 218 4.79 -0.65 7.38
N ASN A 219 5.87 -0.10 6.84
CA ASN A 219 7.19 -0.75 6.86
C ASN A 219 7.81 -0.83 8.27
N VAL A 220 7.55 0.16 9.15
CA VAL A 220 7.94 0.09 10.56
C VAL A 220 7.20 -1.04 11.26
N GLY A 221 5.87 -1.14 11.08
CA GLY A 221 5.03 -2.19 11.68
C GLY A 221 5.39 -3.60 11.20
N LEU A 222 5.71 -3.76 9.92
CA LEU A 222 6.15 -5.04 9.36
C LEU A 222 7.48 -5.51 9.97
N LYS A 223 8.41 -4.59 10.30
CA LYS A 223 9.64 -4.95 11.02
C LYS A 223 9.36 -5.42 12.44
N ASP A 224 8.39 -4.85 13.12
CA ASP A 224 8.00 -5.27 14.48
C ASP A 224 7.34 -6.66 14.50
N LEU A 225 6.51 -6.95 13.52
CA LEU A 225 5.92 -8.30 13.36
C LEU A 225 6.99 -9.36 13.07
N ARG A 226 8.04 -9.00 12.32
CA ARG A 226 9.14 -9.92 11.97
C ARG A 226 10.07 -10.25 13.15
N VAL A 227 10.26 -9.33 14.11
CA VAL A 227 11.25 -9.48 15.20
C VAL A 227 10.64 -10.01 16.49
N ASN A 228 9.39 -9.71 16.82
CA ASN A 228 8.80 -10.01 18.13
C ASN A 228 8.06 -11.34 18.25
N LYS A 229 7.84 -12.09 17.17
CA LYS A 229 7.07 -13.37 17.19
C LYS A 229 7.78 -14.54 16.51
N LEU A 230 9.09 -14.56 16.49
CA LEU A 230 9.84 -15.72 15.99
C LEU A 230 9.90 -16.79 17.06
N GLN A 231 9.08 -17.83 16.94
CA GLN A 231 9.19 -19.07 17.70
C GLN A 231 9.70 -20.18 16.79
N ALA A 232 10.65 -20.94 17.29
CA ALA A 232 11.11 -22.15 16.65
C ALA A 232 10.24 -23.32 17.11
N PHE A 233 9.64 -24.04 16.15
CA PHE A 233 8.85 -25.25 16.41
C PHE A 233 9.56 -26.46 15.80
N VAL A 234 9.61 -27.54 16.56
CA VAL A 234 10.03 -28.84 16.06
C VAL A 234 8.78 -29.71 15.97
N VAL A 235 8.41 -30.08 14.75
CA VAL A 235 7.26 -30.95 14.49
C VAL A 235 7.80 -32.32 14.14
N PRO A 236 7.78 -33.29 15.08
CA PRO A 236 8.24 -34.65 14.81
C PRO A 236 7.22 -35.36 13.90
N SER A 237 7.72 -36.22 13.00
CA SER A 237 6.84 -37.06 12.16
C SER A 237 6.05 -38.09 12.98
N GLN A 238 6.60 -38.44 14.15
CA GLN A 238 5.95 -39.31 15.13
C GLN A 238 6.48 -39.01 16.54
N THR A 239 5.63 -39.15 17.56
CA THR A 239 5.99 -38.88 18.96
C THR A 239 6.30 -40.14 19.75
N ARG A 240 5.98 -41.34 19.21
CA ARG A 240 6.31 -42.64 19.77
C ARG A 240 7.19 -43.44 18.82
N LEU A 241 8.24 -44.02 19.35
CA LEU A 241 9.24 -44.75 18.59
C LEU A 241 9.59 -46.05 19.29
N TYR A 242 9.91 -47.09 18.52
CA TYR A 242 10.52 -48.31 19.03
C TYR A 242 12.03 -48.19 19.00
N PRO A 243 12.77 -48.98 19.84
CA PRO A 243 14.21 -48.98 19.83
C PRO A 243 14.79 -49.27 18.44
N GLY A 244 15.67 -48.41 17.96
CA GLY A 244 16.29 -48.54 16.63
C GLY A 244 15.57 -47.85 15.48
N GLU A 245 14.32 -47.36 15.66
CA GLU A 245 13.61 -46.54 14.67
C GLU A 245 14.24 -45.16 14.54
N THR A 246 13.96 -44.54 13.41
CA THR A 246 14.47 -43.20 13.08
C THR A 246 13.40 -42.15 13.31
N LEU A 247 13.68 -41.17 14.15
CA LEU A 247 12.85 -39.97 14.30
C LEU A 247 13.19 -38.98 13.20
N THR A 248 12.20 -38.60 12.42
CA THR A 248 12.28 -37.47 11.51
C THR A 248 11.45 -36.33 12.07
N ALA A 249 12.00 -35.13 12.17
CA ALA A 249 11.29 -33.96 12.61
C ALA A 249 11.54 -32.79 11.67
N GLN A 250 10.49 -32.05 11.40
CA GLN A 250 10.54 -30.82 10.64
C GLN A 250 10.66 -29.62 11.60
N MET A 251 11.62 -28.75 11.34
CA MET A 251 11.77 -27.52 12.09
C MET A 251 11.07 -26.38 11.36
N LEU A 252 10.11 -25.77 12.03
CA LEU A 252 9.33 -24.66 11.52
C LEU A 252 9.63 -23.40 12.34
N MET A 253 9.60 -22.27 11.69
CA MET A 253 9.67 -20.97 12.33
C MET A 253 8.33 -20.26 12.09
N GLY A 254 7.64 -19.94 13.16
CA GLY A 254 6.39 -19.18 13.09
C GLY A 254 6.68 -17.69 12.84
N ALA A 255 6.06 -17.10 11.84
CA ALA A 255 6.26 -15.76 11.29
C ALA A 255 7.61 -15.62 10.55
N VAL A 256 7.63 -15.96 9.30
CA VAL A 256 8.84 -16.16 8.49
C VAL A 256 9.00 -15.07 7.45
N ASP A 257 10.19 -14.51 7.39
CA ASP A 257 10.75 -14.03 6.15
C ASP A 257 11.27 -15.25 5.34
N SER A 258 10.58 -15.61 4.27
CA SER A 258 10.93 -16.76 3.42
C SER A 258 12.26 -16.58 2.66
N THR A 259 12.87 -15.41 2.74
CA THR A 259 14.13 -15.07 2.04
C THR A 259 15.38 -15.44 2.82
N GLN A 260 15.29 -15.76 4.13
CA GLN A 260 16.44 -16.14 4.94
C GLN A 260 16.27 -17.51 5.57
N GLN A 261 17.16 -18.45 5.22
CA GLN A 261 17.21 -19.75 5.87
C GLN A 261 17.98 -19.64 7.20
N PRO A 262 17.35 -20.02 8.34
CA PRO A 262 18.03 -20.03 9.63
C PRO A 262 19.11 -21.09 9.70
N GLN A 263 20.20 -20.81 10.40
CA GLN A 263 21.16 -21.83 10.79
C GLN A 263 20.64 -22.54 12.03
N VAL A 264 20.42 -23.85 11.94
CA VAL A 264 19.86 -24.67 13.02
C VAL A 264 20.93 -25.54 13.64
N TYR A 265 21.07 -25.46 14.97
CA TYR A 265 21.99 -26.28 15.75
C TYR A 265 21.20 -27.19 16.68
N VAL A 266 21.49 -28.50 16.62
CA VAL A 266 20.90 -29.52 17.49
C VAL A 266 22.04 -30.21 18.22
N ASN A 267 21.97 -30.24 19.55
CA ASN A 267 23.04 -30.78 20.40
C ASN A 267 24.45 -30.26 20.05
N GLY A 268 24.51 -28.96 19.61
CA GLY A 268 25.75 -28.30 19.20
C GLY A 268 26.23 -28.54 17.77
N GLN A 269 25.54 -29.38 17.00
CA GLN A 269 25.88 -29.67 15.59
C GLN A 269 24.99 -28.86 14.64
N LEU A 270 25.61 -28.27 13.60
CA LEU A 270 24.89 -27.56 12.54
C LEU A 270 24.14 -28.56 11.65
N ILE A 271 22.83 -28.37 11.54
CA ILE A 271 21.97 -29.17 10.66
C ILE A 271 21.77 -28.43 9.34
N ARG A 272 22.02 -29.12 8.21
CA ARG A 272 21.74 -28.59 6.88
C ARG A 272 20.26 -28.79 6.52
N GLY A 273 19.58 -27.71 6.23
CA GLY A 273 18.14 -27.71 5.92
C GLY A 273 17.26 -27.62 7.17
N ASN A 274 16.00 -28.00 7.03
CA ASN A 274 14.96 -27.89 8.07
C ASN A 274 14.47 -29.24 8.61
N LYS A 275 15.19 -30.33 8.33
CA LYS A 275 14.86 -31.69 8.82
C LYS A 275 15.97 -32.23 9.68
N ILE A 276 15.58 -32.80 10.81
CA ILE A 276 16.47 -33.57 11.69
C ILE A 276 16.07 -35.03 11.61
N THR A 277 17.09 -35.92 11.58
CA THR A 277 16.91 -37.38 11.61
C THR A 277 17.71 -37.90 12.77
N LEU A 278 17.05 -38.54 13.73
CA LEU A 278 17.66 -39.11 14.93
C LEU A 278 17.28 -40.58 15.04
N ARG A 279 18.22 -41.43 15.45
CA ARG A 279 17.98 -42.84 15.75
C ARG A 279 17.46 -42.99 17.18
N ALA A 280 16.34 -43.67 17.37
CA ALA A 280 15.79 -43.90 18.70
C ALA A 280 16.76 -44.75 19.54
N GLY A 281 17.01 -44.29 20.77
CA GLY A 281 17.86 -44.95 21.73
C GLY A 281 17.09 -45.90 22.65
N ALA A 282 17.48 -45.96 23.94
CA ALA A 282 16.85 -46.75 24.96
C ALA A 282 15.38 -46.34 25.22
N PRO A 283 14.51 -47.25 25.69
CA PRO A 283 13.15 -46.92 26.08
C PRO A 283 13.10 -45.82 27.14
N GLY A 284 12.15 -44.88 27.00
CA GLY A 284 11.95 -43.77 27.95
C GLY A 284 11.70 -42.45 27.28
N LYS A 285 11.62 -41.41 28.10
CA LYS A 285 11.47 -40.03 27.64
C LYS A 285 12.83 -39.47 27.18
N HIS A 286 12.87 -38.91 25.97
CA HIS A 286 14.02 -38.23 25.42
C HIS A 286 13.64 -36.79 25.05
N THR A 287 14.65 -35.91 25.00
CA THR A 287 14.45 -34.50 24.68
C THR A 287 15.44 -34.05 23.59
N ILE A 288 14.94 -33.44 22.54
CA ILE A 288 15.74 -32.73 21.55
C ILE A 288 15.88 -31.27 22.00
N THR A 289 17.11 -30.79 22.15
CA THR A 289 17.40 -29.39 22.44
C THR A 289 18.28 -28.78 21.38
N GLY A 290 18.08 -27.50 21.14
CA GLY A 290 18.90 -26.79 20.16
C GLY A 290 18.59 -25.31 20.11
N TYR A 291 19.18 -24.64 19.14
CA TYR A 291 18.92 -23.24 18.88
C TYR A 291 19.00 -22.94 17.38
N MET A 292 18.30 -21.88 16.96
CA MET A 292 18.36 -21.31 15.63
C MET A 292 19.05 -19.96 15.67
N LEU A 293 19.92 -19.69 14.72
CA LEU A 293 20.53 -18.39 14.47
C LEU A 293 19.89 -17.78 13.21
N ILE A 294 19.39 -16.55 13.35
CA ILE A 294 18.75 -15.81 12.29
C ILE A 294 19.41 -14.45 12.22
N LYS A 295 19.68 -13.96 11.01
CA LYS A 295 20.12 -12.58 10.81
C LYS A 295 18.90 -11.68 10.61
N ASP A 296 18.83 -10.58 11.36
CA ASP A 296 17.84 -9.54 11.08
C ASP A 296 18.24 -8.74 9.82
N LEU A 297 17.37 -7.84 9.38
CA LEU A 297 17.64 -6.98 8.22
C LEU A 297 18.80 -5.97 8.47
N ALA A 298 19.18 -5.77 9.72
CA ALA A 298 20.32 -4.94 10.12
C ALA A 298 21.62 -5.77 10.22
N GLY A 299 21.55 -7.10 9.96
CA GLY A 299 22.69 -8.01 10.03
C GLY A 299 22.97 -8.59 11.42
N ASN A 300 22.21 -8.23 12.46
CA ASN A 300 22.38 -8.74 13.81
C ASN A 300 21.94 -10.20 13.88
N VAL A 301 22.67 -11.03 14.66
CA VAL A 301 22.36 -12.45 14.84
C VAL A 301 21.44 -12.62 16.05
N ILE A 302 20.22 -13.09 15.78
CA ILE A 302 19.23 -13.42 16.82
C ILE A 302 19.28 -14.92 17.09
N ARG A 303 19.47 -15.31 18.37
CA ARG A 303 19.44 -16.70 18.80
C ARG A 303 18.11 -17.05 19.42
N ARG A 304 17.47 -18.17 18.99
CA ARG A 304 16.24 -18.73 19.54
C ARG A 304 16.45 -20.18 19.92
N ASN A 305 16.22 -20.50 21.18
CA ASN A 305 16.34 -21.88 21.67
C ASN A 305 15.02 -22.61 21.47
N PHE A 306 15.09 -23.92 21.23
CA PHE A 306 13.93 -24.81 21.18
C PHE A 306 14.19 -26.08 21.97
N LYS A 307 13.09 -26.73 22.43
CA LYS A 307 13.10 -27.98 23.15
C LYS A 307 11.86 -28.78 22.74
N GLN A 308 12.07 -30.07 22.37
CA GLN A 308 10.98 -30.96 22.01
C GLN A 308 11.20 -32.31 22.68
N ASP A 309 10.19 -32.78 23.39
CA ASP A 309 10.19 -34.09 24.03
C ASP A 309 9.57 -35.15 23.09
N TYR A 310 10.15 -36.37 23.11
CA TYR A 310 9.61 -37.56 22.44
C TYR A 310 9.80 -38.80 23.32
N TRP A 311 9.05 -39.85 23.03
CA TRP A 311 9.07 -41.08 23.82
C TRP A 311 9.53 -42.26 22.98
N VAL A 312 10.39 -43.10 23.53
CA VAL A 312 10.76 -44.39 22.98
C VAL A 312 10.04 -45.47 23.80
N THR A 313 9.20 -46.26 23.14
CA THR A 313 8.46 -47.36 23.80
C THR A 313 9.35 -48.61 23.91
N GLY A 314 9.35 -49.23 25.09
CA GLY A 314 10.01 -50.55 25.30
C GLY A 314 9.21 -51.66 24.67
N GLY A 315 9.82 -52.48 23.85
CA GLY A 315 9.20 -53.65 23.23
C GLY A 315 9.83 -54.01 21.90
N PRO A 316 9.72 -55.25 21.43
CA PRO A 316 10.16 -55.60 20.08
C PRO A 316 9.31 -54.85 19.06
N GLN A 317 9.96 -54.36 17.96
CA GLN A 317 9.22 -53.86 16.81
C GLN A 317 8.16 -54.87 16.38
N PRO A 318 6.94 -54.42 16.03
CA PRO A 318 5.98 -55.32 15.39
C PRO A 318 6.62 -55.91 14.14
N LYS A 319 6.70 -57.21 14.03
CA LYS A 319 7.20 -57.88 12.83
C LYS A 319 6.33 -57.49 11.66
N GLU A 320 6.95 -57.00 10.59
CA GLU A 320 6.28 -56.69 9.32
C GLU A 320 5.38 -57.86 8.94
N TYR A 321 4.08 -57.68 8.88
CA TYR A 321 3.17 -58.66 8.32
C TYR A 321 3.27 -58.57 6.79
N ILE A 322 3.96 -59.52 6.20
CA ILE A 322 4.00 -59.65 4.74
C ILE A 322 2.73 -60.44 4.37
N SER A 323 1.79 -59.73 3.75
CA SER A 323 0.58 -60.37 3.17
C SER A 323 1.05 -61.41 2.12
N PRO A 324 0.39 -62.61 2.08
CA PRO A 324 0.76 -63.68 1.14
C PRO A 324 0.60 -63.32 -0.33
N GLN A 325 0.11 -62.13 -0.68
CA GLN A 325 -0.20 -61.71 -2.04
C GLN A 325 0.59 -60.50 -2.57
N GLY A 326 1.74 -60.13 -1.94
CA GLY A 326 2.69 -59.16 -2.53
C GLY A 326 2.17 -57.72 -2.59
N MET A 327 1.17 -57.37 -1.80
CA MET A 327 0.69 -55.99 -1.73
C MET A 327 1.41 -55.18 -0.63
N GLN A 328 1.56 -53.89 -0.88
CA GLN A 328 2.29 -52.91 -0.11
C GLN A 328 2.20 -53.02 1.40
N LYS A 329 3.37 -52.78 2.06
CA LYS A 329 3.48 -52.64 3.53
C LYS A 329 2.44 -51.68 4.08
N VAL A 330 1.53 -52.16 4.89
CA VAL A 330 0.62 -51.32 5.67
C VAL A 330 1.25 -51.13 7.04
N PRO A 331 1.64 -49.92 7.45
CA PRO A 331 2.09 -49.69 8.82
C PRO A 331 0.97 -50.02 9.83
N PRO A 332 1.32 -50.45 11.03
CA PRO A 332 0.31 -50.74 12.03
C PRO A 332 -0.53 -49.51 12.35
N PHE A 333 -1.84 -49.71 12.45
CA PHE A 333 -2.81 -48.70 12.79
C PHE A 333 -2.55 -48.14 14.20
N ASP A 334 -2.39 -46.82 14.30
CA ASP A 334 -2.13 -46.13 15.56
C ASP A 334 -3.40 -45.49 16.16
N GLY A 335 -4.57 -45.76 15.60
CA GLY A 335 -5.88 -45.47 16.20
C GLY A 335 -6.34 -44.01 16.20
N MET A 336 -5.61 -43.11 15.52
CA MET A 336 -6.03 -41.72 15.44
C MET A 336 -6.91 -41.44 14.21
N ALA A 337 -8.18 -41.16 14.46
CA ALA A 337 -9.09 -40.63 13.45
C ALA A 337 -8.97 -39.13 13.34
N THR A 338 -8.98 -38.63 12.13
CA THR A 338 -9.08 -37.18 11.86
C THR A 338 -10.50 -36.87 11.43
N ILE A 339 -11.15 -35.91 12.09
CA ILE A 339 -12.47 -35.42 11.74
C ILE A 339 -12.29 -33.95 11.29
N ALA A 340 -12.72 -33.64 10.09
CA ALA A 340 -12.71 -32.29 9.54
C ALA A 340 -14.14 -31.86 9.20
N ALA A 341 -14.52 -30.66 9.60
CA ALA A 341 -15.71 -30.01 9.08
C ALA A 341 -15.33 -29.33 7.75
N ASP A 342 -15.92 -29.81 6.65
CA ASP A 342 -15.50 -29.43 5.28
C ASP A 342 -15.82 -27.96 4.93
N LEU A 343 -16.76 -27.35 5.65
CA LEU A 343 -17.10 -25.94 5.54
C LEU A 343 -16.58 -25.17 6.77
N MET A 344 -15.40 -24.56 6.67
CA MET A 344 -14.82 -23.59 7.62
C MET A 344 -14.52 -24.07 9.05
N ASN A 345 -14.33 -25.35 9.32
CA ASN A 345 -14.07 -25.93 10.66
C ASN A 345 -15.09 -25.55 11.77
N VAL A 346 -16.32 -25.21 11.39
CA VAL A 346 -17.41 -24.82 12.29
C VAL A 346 -18.64 -25.63 11.92
N LEU A 347 -19.36 -26.17 12.93
CA LEU A 347 -20.67 -26.84 12.75
C LEU A 347 -21.79 -25.84 13.07
N TYR A 348 -22.76 -25.74 12.18
CA TYR A 348 -23.91 -24.85 12.34
C TYR A 348 -25.14 -25.66 12.83
N ALA A 349 -25.69 -25.27 13.96
CA ALA A 349 -26.91 -25.89 14.49
C ALA A 349 -28.09 -25.65 13.55
N GLY A 350 -28.85 -26.69 13.24
CA GLY A 350 -30.03 -26.62 12.39
C GLY A 350 -29.78 -26.73 10.88
N PHE A 351 -28.56 -26.99 10.48
CA PHE A 351 -28.16 -27.20 9.08
C PHE A 351 -27.40 -28.52 8.91
N ASP A 352 -27.43 -29.07 7.69
CA ASP A 352 -26.57 -30.18 7.31
C ASP A 352 -25.12 -29.68 7.21
N ASN A 353 -24.23 -30.25 8.00
CA ASN A 353 -22.81 -29.93 8.01
C ASN A 353 -22.04 -31.11 7.41
N PRO A 354 -21.42 -30.97 6.23
CA PRO A 354 -20.56 -32.01 5.68
C PRO A 354 -19.29 -32.13 6.52
N ILE A 355 -18.99 -33.36 6.94
CA ILE A 355 -17.78 -33.70 7.69
C ILE A 355 -17.08 -34.88 7.01
N THR A 356 -15.74 -34.80 6.99
CA THR A 356 -14.90 -35.89 6.52
C THR A 356 -14.23 -36.58 7.71
N ILE A 357 -14.39 -37.90 7.81
CA ILE A 357 -13.72 -38.72 8.79
C ILE A 357 -12.67 -39.56 8.06
N SER A 358 -11.42 -39.42 8.44
CA SER A 358 -10.30 -40.16 7.85
C SER A 358 -9.54 -40.92 8.95
N ILE A 359 -9.33 -42.18 8.70
CA ILE A 359 -8.49 -43.04 9.54
C ILE A 359 -7.36 -43.57 8.66
N PRO A 360 -6.09 -43.36 9.00
CA PRO A 360 -4.98 -43.84 8.21
C PRO A 360 -5.05 -45.36 8.02
N ASN A 361 -4.85 -45.81 6.78
CA ASN A 361 -4.82 -47.23 6.42
C ASN A 361 -6.15 -48.03 6.66
N THR A 362 -7.28 -47.35 6.77
CA THR A 362 -8.60 -47.97 6.93
C THR A 362 -9.48 -47.57 5.74
N SER A 363 -10.19 -48.57 5.16
CA SER A 363 -11.18 -48.29 4.12
C SER A 363 -12.34 -47.51 4.71
N GLN A 364 -12.88 -46.54 3.97
CA GLN A 364 -14.05 -45.76 4.37
C GLN A 364 -15.25 -46.66 4.71
N SER A 365 -15.37 -47.80 4.06
CA SER A 365 -16.42 -48.84 4.34
C SER A 365 -16.33 -49.44 5.72
N ASP A 366 -15.17 -49.42 6.35
CA ASP A 366 -14.89 -50.06 7.63
C ASP A 366 -14.94 -49.05 8.79
N VAL A 367 -15.21 -47.79 8.48
CA VAL A 367 -15.32 -46.72 9.48
C VAL A 367 -16.76 -46.66 10.01
N GLN A 368 -16.94 -46.92 11.31
CA GLN A 368 -18.19 -46.70 12.02
C GLN A 368 -18.06 -45.46 12.90
N ALA A 369 -18.82 -44.41 12.58
CA ALA A 369 -18.84 -43.18 13.34
C ALA A 369 -20.15 -43.05 14.13
N THR A 370 -20.04 -42.59 15.38
CA THR A 370 -21.19 -42.25 16.24
C THR A 370 -21.08 -40.83 16.73
N MET A 371 -22.21 -40.16 16.90
CA MET A 371 -22.31 -38.78 17.34
C MET A 371 -23.26 -38.61 18.50
N SER A 372 -22.90 -37.83 19.52
CA SER A 372 -23.80 -37.39 20.57
C SER A 372 -24.26 -35.96 20.31
N GLY A 373 -25.58 -35.71 20.35
CA GLY A 373 -26.14 -34.38 20.16
C GLY A 373 -26.52 -34.01 18.72
N GLY A 374 -26.72 -35.01 17.86
CA GLY A 374 -27.14 -34.82 16.46
C GLY A 374 -27.38 -36.16 15.77
N SER A 375 -27.68 -36.15 14.47
CA SER A 375 -27.77 -37.33 13.62
C SER A 375 -26.66 -37.34 12.58
N LEU A 376 -25.97 -38.47 12.43
CA LEU A 376 -24.91 -38.63 11.42
C LEU A 376 -25.45 -39.54 10.31
N VAL A 377 -25.35 -39.06 9.06
CA VAL A 377 -25.80 -39.79 7.86
C VAL A 377 -24.60 -40.02 6.95
N SER A 378 -24.26 -41.29 6.70
CA SER A 378 -23.18 -41.61 5.76
C SER A 378 -23.60 -41.38 4.30
N ARG A 379 -22.83 -40.63 3.56
CA ARG A 379 -23.02 -40.36 2.12
C ARG A 379 -21.84 -40.90 1.33
N GLY A 380 -21.82 -42.17 1.00
CA GLY A 380 -20.77 -42.92 0.28
C GLY A 380 -19.66 -42.08 -0.40
N GLY A 381 -18.45 -42.07 0.19
CA GLY A 381 -17.29 -41.34 -0.28
C GLY A 381 -16.88 -40.11 0.58
N GLY A 382 -17.58 -39.86 1.65
CA GLY A 382 -17.39 -38.80 2.67
C GLY A 382 -18.67 -38.71 3.52
N HIS A 383 -18.58 -38.29 4.74
CA HIS A 383 -19.74 -38.11 5.63
C HIS A 383 -20.16 -36.67 5.73
#